data_af42bc7829738741739dd68c4e56c733
#
_entry.id   af42bc7829738741739dd68c4e56c733
#
_cell.length_a   1.000
_cell.length_b   1.000
_cell.length_c   1.000
_cell.angle_alpha   90.00
_cell.angle_beta   90.00
_cell.angle_gamma   90.00
#
_symmetry.space_group_name_H-M   'P 1'
#
loop_
_entity.id
_entity.type
_entity.pdbx_description
1 polymer ?
#
loop_
_entity_poly.entity_id
_entity_poly.type
_entity_poly.pdbx_seq_one_letter_code
_entity_poly.pdbx_strand_id
1 'polypeptide(L)'
;SHVQEKIAEIIVYLEAMRAFWTRAEEEARENAFGLLVPDRGALDGARNLYPRLYPRLREILEQIGASGLITLPSERDFKGPLAPLLEKYLQGATLEAKERVALFRLAWDMTLSGFGARQELYERFFFGDPVRMYQTLFSVYDKEPYKERIRAYLKRALSVFAEVEA
;
A
#
# COMPACT_ATOMS: atom_id res chain seq x y z
N SER A 1 -4.27 -15.63 -13.86
CA SER A 1 -4.38 -16.45 -12.63
C SER A 1 -4.59 -15.54 -11.42
N HIS A 2 -5.12 -16.08 -10.33
CA HIS A 2 -5.31 -15.33 -9.06
C HIS A 2 -4.00 -14.76 -8.50
N VAL A 3 -2.87 -15.41 -8.74
CA VAL A 3 -1.55 -14.88 -8.34
C VAL A 3 -1.19 -13.65 -9.15
N GLN A 4 -1.42 -13.66 -10.46
CA GLN A 4 -1.15 -12.50 -11.32
C GLN A 4 -2.00 -11.29 -10.94
N GLU A 5 -3.27 -11.50 -10.60
CA GLU A 5 -4.16 -10.46 -10.10
C GLU A 5 -3.61 -9.81 -8.82
N LYS A 6 -3.19 -10.61 -7.85
CA LYS A 6 -2.61 -10.12 -6.59
C LYS A 6 -1.29 -9.38 -6.78
N ILE A 7 -0.44 -9.87 -7.67
CA ILE A 7 0.81 -9.18 -8.02
C ILE A 7 0.50 -7.86 -8.73
N ALA A 8 -0.49 -7.83 -9.62
CA ALA A 8 -0.91 -6.59 -10.29
C ALA A 8 -1.46 -5.56 -9.28
N GLU A 9 -2.19 -5.99 -8.26
CA GLU A 9 -2.65 -5.11 -7.16
C GLU A 9 -1.46 -4.48 -6.43
N ILE A 10 -0.42 -5.25 -6.12
CA ILE A 10 0.82 -4.73 -5.51
C ILE A 10 1.49 -3.70 -6.43
N ILE A 11 1.56 -3.97 -7.73
CA ILE A 11 2.15 -3.04 -8.71
C ILE A 11 1.36 -1.73 -8.75
N VAL A 12 0.02 -1.77 -8.74
CA VAL A 12 -0.81 -0.56 -8.70
C VAL A 12 -0.51 0.28 -7.46
N TYR A 13 -0.37 -0.35 -6.29
CA TYR A 13 -0.01 0.37 -5.06
C TYR A 13 1.38 0.98 -5.11
N LEU A 14 2.35 0.23 -5.65
CA LEU A 14 3.71 0.72 -5.83
C LEU A 14 3.74 1.95 -6.76
N GLU A 15 3.07 1.89 -7.89
CA GLU A 15 3.03 3.00 -8.84
C GLU A 15 2.26 4.22 -8.29
N ALA A 16 1.20 4.00 -7.52
CA ALA A 16 0.51 5.08 -6.82
C ALA A 16 1.44 5.81 -5.82
N MET A 17 2.21 5.06 -5.03
CA MET A 17 3.16 5.64 -4.08
C MET A 17 4.32 6.36 -4.79
N ARG A 18 4.82 5.82 -5.90
CA ARG A 18 5.82 6.49 -6.74
C ARG A 18 5.30 7.80 -7.30
N ALA A 19 4.06 7.82 -7.81
CA ALA A 19 3.43 9.02 -8.34
C ALA A 19 3.30 10.13 -7.28
N PHE A 20 2.92 9.79 -6.05
CA PHE A 20 2.90 10.75 -4.95
C PHE A 20 4.27 11.32 -4.64
N TRP A 21 5.29 10.47 -4.56
CA TRP A 21 6.65 10.89 -4.29
C TRP A 21 7.18 11.80 -5.40
N THR A 22 7.14 11.34 -6.64
CA THR A 22 7.62 12.12 -7.80
C THR A 22 6.93 13.48 -7.86
N ARG A 23 5.60 13.51 -7.71
CA ARG A 23 4.87 14.77 -7.69
C ARG A 23 5.29 15.68 -6.53
N ALA A 24 5.50 15.12 -5.35
CA ALA A 24 5.92 15.91 -4.19
C ALA A 24 7.28 16.59 -4.41
N GLU A 25 8.21 15.92 -5.10
CA GLU A 25 9.52 16.46 -5.46
C GLU A 25 9.43 17.47 -6.61
N GLU A 26 8.70 17.17 -7.67
CA GLU A 26 8.54 18.05 -8.85
C GLU A 26 7.82 19.36 -8.51
N GLU A 27 6.83 19.32 -7.62
CA GLU A 27 6.08 20.50 -7.16
C GLU A 27 6.68 21.14 -5.89
N ALA A 28 7.92 20.76 -5.51
CA ALA A 28 8.61 21.36 -4.36
C ALA A 28 8.82 22.85 -4.55
N ARG A 29 8.64 23.63 -3.48
CA ARG A 29 8.75 25.10 -3.50
C ARG A 29 9.49 25.61 -2.27
N GLU A 30 10.13 26.77 -2.43
CA GLU A 30 10.70 27.49 -1.30
C GLU A 30 9.59 27.97 -0.35
N ASN A 31 9.79 27.74 0.93
CA ASN A 31 8.95 28.30 1.99
C ASN A 31 9.42 29.70 2.42
N ALA A 32 8.72 30.32 3.37
CA ALA A 32 9.04 31.65 3.88
C ALA A 32 10.45 31.77 4.53
N PHE A 33 11.11 30.66 4.79
CA PHE A 33 12.46 30.61 5.38
C PHE A 33 13.55 30.30 4.34
N GLY A 34 13.22 30.28 3.04
CA GLY A 34 14.15 29.94 1.97
C GLY A 34 14.51 28.44 1.87
N LEU A 35 13.71 27.58 2.48
CA LEU A 35 13.92 26.13 2.43
C LEU A 35 13.04 25.53 1.34
N LEU A 36 13.65 24.70 0.47
CA LEU A 36 12.92 23.91 -0.49
C LEU A 36 12.15 22.79 0.24
N VAL A 37 10.83 22.82 0.13
CA VAL A 37 9.94 21.82 0.76
C VAL A 37 9.10 21.13 -0.30
N PRO A 38 8.89 19.79 -0.19
CA PRO A 38 8.07 19.05 -1.13
C PRO A 38 6.59 19.47 -1.07
N ASP A 39 5.84 19.18 -2.15
CA ASP A 39 4.40 19.45 -2.16
C ASP A 39 3.68 18.68 -1.06
N ARG A 40 3.02 19.43 -0.20
CA ARG A 40 2.32 18.86 0.95
C ARG A 40 1.09 18.05 0.55
N GLY A 41 0.39 18.45 -0.51
CA GLY A 41 -0.82 17.75 -0.96
C GLY A 41 -0.52 16.32 -1.39
N ALA A 42 0.57 16.14 -2.15
CA ALA A 42 1.03 14.81 -2.57
C ALA A 42 1.49 13.96 -1.37
N LEU A 43 2.31 14.51 -0.46
CA LEU A 43 2.78 13.79 0.72
C LEU A 43 1.64 13.42 1.67
N ASP A 44 0.70 14.33 1.92
CA ASP A 44 -0.46 14.04 2.78
C ASP A 44 -1.38 13.00 2.11
N GLY A 45 -1.47 12.98 0.78
CA GLY A 45 -2.12 11.91 0.03
C GLY A 45 -1.48 10.55 0.32
N ALA A 46 -0.15 10.44 0.17
CA ALA A 46 0.60 9.23 0.46
C ALA A 46 0.45 8.79 1.93
N ARG A 47 0.62 9.72 2.88
CA ARG A 47 0.51 9.45 4.32
C ARG A 47 -0.86 8.94 4.75
N ASN A 48 -1.92 9.34 4.08
CA ASN A 48 -3.28 8.88 4.36
C ASN A 48 -3.62 7.58 3.63
N LEU A 49 -2.99 7.30 2.49
CA LEU A 49 -3.22 6.08 1.72
C LEU A 49 -2.43 4.88 2.26
N TYR A 50 -1.12 5.06 2.55
CA TYR A 50 -0.21 3.98 2.90
C TYR A 50 -0.66 3.11 4.09
N PRO A 51 -1.15 3.68 5.22
CA PRO A 51 -1.64 2.88 6.35
C PRO A 51 -2.79 1.93 6.01
N ARG A 52 -3.50 2.19 4.91
CA ARG A 52 -4.57 1.32 4.39
C ARG A 52 -4.06 0.27 3.44
N LEU A 53 -2.98 0.58 2.69
CA LEU A 53 -2.38 -0.35 1.73
C LEU A 53 -1.56 -1.43 2.44
N TYR A 54 -0.82 -1.08 3.49
CA TYR A 54 0.10 -2.01 4.15
C TYR A 54 -0.58 -3.29 4.65
N PRO A 55 -1.73 -3.24 5.36
CA PRO A 55 -2.47 -4.44 5.75
C PRO A 55 -2.89 -5.30 4.56
N ARG A 56 -3.25 -4.66 3.44
CA ARG A 56 -3.64 -5.37 2.22
C ARG A 56 -2.46 -6.08 1.56
N LEU A 57 -1.27 -5.46 1.56
CA LEU A 57 -0.04 -6.11 1.07
C LEU A 57 0.28 -7.38 1.87
N ARG A 58 0.15 -7.31 3.18
CA ARG A 58 0.31 -8.45 4.08
C ARG A 58 -0.71 -9.55 3.77
N GLU A 59 -1.99 -9.19 3.67
CA GLU A 59 -3.07 -10.12 3.32
C GLU A 59 -2.82 -10.83 1.98
N ILE A 60 -2.30 -10.12 0.98
CA ILE A 60 -1.93 -10.70 -0.32
C ILE A 60 -0.87 -11.79 -0.15
N LEU A 61 0.17 -11.54 0.64
CA LEU A 61 1.20 -12.55 0.93
C LEU A 61 0.61 -13.78 1.63
N GLU A 62 -0.29 -13.58 2.59
CA GLU A 62 -0.98 -14.66 3.29
C GLU A 62 -1.86 -15.48 2.33
N GLN A 63 -2.59 -14.82 1.43
CA GLN A 63 -3.43 -15.49 0.43
C GLN A 63 -2.60 -16.29 -0.60
N ILE A 64 -1.43 -15.79 -1.00
CA ILE A 64 -0.53 -16.50 -1.93
C ILE A 64 0.13 -17.69 -1.21
N GLY A 65 0.62 -17.49 0.01
CA GLY A 65 1.33 -18.51 0.78
C GLY A 65 0.40 -19.56 1.39
N ALA A 66 -0.85 -19.18 1.68
CA ALA A 66 -1.89 -20.02 2.24
C ALA A 66 -1.40 -20.87 3.43
N SER A 67 -1.84 -22.13 3.52
CA SER A 67 -1.40 -23.07 4.58
C SER A 67 0.11 -23.36 4.56
N GLY A 68 0.77 -23.13 3.43
CA GLY A 68 2.22 -23.27 3.32
C GLY A 68 3.01 -22.36 4.27
N LEU A 69 2.42 -21.25 4.72
CA LEU A 69 3.07 -20.34 5.69
C LEU A 69 3.11 -20.91 7.12
N ILE A 70 2.17 -21.78 7.49
CA ILE A 70 2.07 -22.32 8.85
C ILE A 70 2.58 -23.75 9.01
N THR A 71 2.77 -24.46 7.91
CA THR A 71 3.21 -25.87 7.91
C THR A 71 4.71 -26.01 7.57
N LEU A 72 5.53 -25.07 7.99
CA LEU A 72 6.95 -25.04 7.64
C LEU A 72 7.80 -25.84 8.61
N PRO A 73 8.66 -26.75 8.10
CA PRO A 73 9.65 -27.45 8.90
C PRO A 73 10.72 -26.47 9.42
N SER A 74 11.37 -26.85 10.49
CA SER A 74 12.54 -26.13 11.01
C SER A 74 13.83 -26.59 10.29
N GLU A 75 14.91 -25.80 10.45
CA GLU A 75 16.23 -26.20 9.96
C GLU A 75 16.67 -27.57 10.54
N ARG A 76 16.30 -27.86 11.80
CA ARG A 76 16.61 -29.12 12.46
C ARG A 76 15.98 -30.30 11.76
N ASP A 77 14.78 -30.17 11.21
CA ASP A 77 14.06 -31.24 10.51
C ASP A 77 14.80 -31.64 9.23
N PHE A 78 15.46 -30.72 8.55
CA PHE A 78 16.34 -30.98 7.41
C PHE A 78 17.68 -31.65 7.76
N LYS A 79 18.00 -31.75 9.04
CA LYS A 79 19.19 -32.46 9.56
C LYS A 79 18.82 -33.78 10.22
N GLY A 80 17.52 -34.09 10.31
CA GLY A 80 16.99 -35.28 10.95
C GLY A 80 16.61 -36.40 9.97
N PRO A 81 15.99 -37.47 10.46
CA PRO A 81 15.61 -38.64 9.66
C PRO A 81 14.56 -38.35 8.61
N LEU A 82 13.82 -37.24 8.73
CA LEU A 82 12.81 -36.82 7.76
C LEU A 82 13.38 -36.03 6.57
N ALA A 83 14.67 -35.66 6.59
CA ALA A 83 15.27 -34.81 5.56
C ALA A 83 15.02 -35.31 4.12
N PRO A 84 15.15 -36.60 3.77
CA PRO A 84 14.89 -37.07 2.41
C PRO A 84 13.43 -36.90 1.97
N LEU A 85 12.48 -37.01 2.90
CA LEU A 85 11.06 -36.77 2.63
C LEU A 85 10.76 -35.29 2.44
N LEU A 86 11.36 -34.43 3.26
CA LEU A 86 11.21 -32.98 3.14
C LEU A 86 11.79 -32.48 1.81
N GLU A 87 12.97 -32.94 1.43
CA GLU A 87 13.57 -32.59 0.14
C GLU A 87 12.70 -33.05 -1.04
N LYS A 88 12.09 -34.21 -0.95
CA LYS A 88 11.21 -34.74 -1.99
C LYS A 88 9.88 -33.97 -2.10
N TYR A 89 9.21 -33.70 -0.99
CA TYR A 89 7.84 -33.21 -0.99
C TYR A 89 7.72 -31.68 -0.87
N LEU A 90 8.76 -30.98 -0.45
CA LEU A 90 8.73 -29.51 -0.30
C LEU A 90 9.42 -28.77 -1.44
N GLN A 91 9.96 -29.46 -2.43
CA GLN A 91 10.49 -28.81 -3.63
C GLN A 91 9.38 -28.04 -4.39
N GLY A 92 9.73 -26.92 -5.00
CA GLY A 92 8.89 -26.18 -5.91
C GLY A 92 9.10 -26.57 -7.37
N ALA A 93 8.41 -25.92 -8.29
CA ALA A 93 8.62 -26.13 -9.73
C ALA A 93 10.02 -25.64 -10.19
N THR A 94 10.58 -24.61 -9.50
CA THR A 94 11.84 -23.95 -9.86
C THR A 94 12.78 -23.76 -8.68
N LEU A 95 12.38 -24.16 -7.47
CA LEU A 95 13.17 -23.99 -6.24
C LEU A 95 13.37 -25.33 -5.56
N GLU A 96 14.56 -25.57 -5.05
CA GLU A 96 14.85 -26.66 -4.13
C GLU A 96 14.05 -26.51 -2.84
N ALA A 97 13.82 -27.63 -2.13
CA ALA A 97 13.01 -27.66 -0.92
C ALA A 97 13.47 -26.65 0.15
N LYS A 98 14.78 -26.57 0.39
CA LYS A 98 15.36 -25.65 1.38
C LYS A 98 15.15 -24.20 1.00
N GLU A 99 15.37 -23.85 -0.25
CA GLU A 99 15.15 -22.47 -0.77
C GLU A 99 13.68 -22.10 -0.68
N ARG A 100 12.78 -23.00 -1.11
CA ARG A 100 11.35 -22.75 -1.00
C ARG A 100 10.90 -22.56 0.44
N VAL A 101 11.37 -23.40 1.37
CA VAL A 101 11.04 -23.26 2.79
C VAL A 101 11.61 -21.95 3.36
N ALA A 102 12.83 -21.56 2.98
CA ALA A 102 13.40 -20.28 3.40
C ALA A 102 12.57 -19.08 2.91
N LEU A 103 12.12 -19.10 1.66
CA LEU A 103 11.24 -18.06 1.11
C LEU A 103 9.91 -17.98 1.87
N PHE A 104 9.29 -19.12 2.15
CA PHE A 104 8.04 -19.18 2.92
C PHE A 104 8.24 -18.75 4.38
N ARG A 105 9.40 -19.04 4.99
CA ARG A 105 9.76 -18.53 6.31
C ARG A 105 9.89 -17.02 6.33
N LEU A 106 10.51 -16.43 5.31
CA LEU A 106 10.57 -14.98 5.17
C LEU A 106 9.16 -14.38 5.07
N ALA A 107 8.32 -14.94 4.21
CA ALA A 107 6.93 -14.49 4.06
C ALA A 107 6.13 -14.65 5.38
N TRP A 108 6.32 -15.74 6.11
CA TRP A 108 5.74 -15.94 7.44
C TRP A 108 6.22 -14.88 8.44
N ASP A 109 7.51 -14.56 8.46
CA ASP A 109 8.07 -13.57 9.38
C ASP A 109 7.53 -12.16 9.09
N MET A 110 7.35 -11.83 7.81
CA MET A 110 6.77 -10.55 7.37
C MET A 110 5.26 -10.43 7.67
N THR A 111 4.55 -11.54 7.85
CA THR A 111 3.08 -11.53 7.96
C THR A 111 2.56 -12.06 9.30
N LEU A 112 2.87 -13.30 9.64
CA LEU A 112 2.22 -14.04 10.73
C LEU A 112 3.02 -14.06 12.03
N SER A 113 4.31 -13.67 12.01
CA SER A 113 5.14 -13.62 13.21
C SER A 113 4.75 -12.46 14.12
N GLY A 114 5.24 -12.51 15.37
CA GLY A 114 5.13 -11.38 16.29
C GLY A 114 5.77 -10.10 15.74
N PHE A 115 6.84 -10.22 14.94
CA PHE A 115 7.45 -9.09 14.24
C PHE A 115 6.51 -8.53 13.16
N GLY A 116 5.99 -9.38 12.27
CA GLY A 116 5.09 -8.95 11.20
C GLY A 116 3.82 -8.28 11.73
N ALA A 117 3.22 -8.81 12.81
CA ALA A 117 2.06 -8.21 13.45
C ALA A 117 2.36 -6.84 14.08
N ARG A 118 3.53 -6.69 14.72
CA ARG A 118 3.97 -5.39 15.27
C ARG A 118 4.26 -4.38 14.17
N GLN A 119 4.88 -4.81 13.08
CA GLN A 119 5.16 -3.95 11.93
C GLN A 119 3.87 -3.43 11.31
N GLU A 120 2.85 -4.28 11.15
CA GLU A 120 1.55 -3.83 10.66
C GLU A 120 0.95 -2.74 11.55
N LEU A 121 0.96 -2.95 12.86
CA LEU A 121 0.46 -1.96 13.80
C LEU A 121 1.25 -0.65 13.72
N TYR A 122 2.57 -0.74 13.59
CA TYR A 122 3.45 0.41 13.41
C TYR A 122 3.09 1.20 12.14
N GLU A 123 2.97 0.53 11.00
CA GLU A 123 2.67 1.18 9.71
C GLU A 123 1.29 1.83 9.67
N ARG A 124 0.35 1.32 10.47
CA ARG A 124 -0.99 1.94 10.59
C ARG A 124 -1.00 3.26 11.34
N PHE A 125 -0.11 3.45 12.31
CA PHE A 125 -0.22 4.53 13.28
C PHE A 125 1.02 5.41 13.43
N PHE A 126 2.15 5.06 12.85
CA PHE A 126 3.39 5.80 13.06
C PHE A 126 3.33 7.25 12.51
N PHE A 127 2.54 7.50 11.47
CA PHE A 127 2.28 8.87 10.98
C PHE A 127 1.35 9.68 11.88
N GLY A 128 0.65 9.04 12.80
CA GLY A 128 -0.33 9.64 13.71
C GLY A 128 -1.71 8.98 13.63
N ASP A 129 -2.65 9.57 14.36
CA ASP A 129 -4.05 9.13 14.33
C ASP A 129 -4.65 9.35 12.94
N PRO A 130 -5.16 8.28 12.27
CA PRO A 130 -5.72 8.37 10.93
C PRO A 130 -6.87 9.39 10.81
N VAL A 131 -7.73 9.51 11.83
CA VAL A 131 -8.84 10.47 11.80
C VAL A 131 -8.32 11.91 11.75
N ARG A 132 -7.34 12.23 12.61
CA ARG A 132 -6.71 13.55 12.63
C ARG A 132 -5.95 13.85 11.34
N MET A 133 -5.29 12.86 10.76
CA MET A 133 -4.59 13.03 9.48
C MET A 133 -5.55 13.41 8.35
N TYR A 134 -6.72 12.74 8.26
CA TYR A 134 -7.75 13.10 7.28
C TYR A 134 -8.34 14.48 7.54
N GLN A 135 -8.63 14.82 8.79
CA GLN A 135 -9.13 16.16 9.16
C GLN A 135 -8.13 17.24 8.79
N THR A 136 -6.84 17.03 9.06
CA THR A 136 -5.78 17.96 8.68
C THR A 136 -5.70 18.12 7.17
N LEU A 137 -5.67 17.01 6.41
CA LEU A 137 -5.67 17.06 4.95
C LEU A 137 -6.88 17.85 4.43
N PHE A 138 -8.08 17.55 4.94
CA PHE A 138 -9.30 18.27 4.54
C PHE A 138 -9.22 19.76 4.82
N SER A 139 -8.64 20.18 5.97
CA SER A 139 -8.58 21.59 6.35
C SER A 139 -7.57 22.40 5.53
N VAL A 140 -6.44 21.80 5.14
CA VAL A 140 -5.36 22.50 4.42
C VAL A 140 -5.46 22.39 2.90
N TYR A 141 -6.20 21.41 2.38
CA TYR A 141 -6.31 21.20 0.94
C TYR A 141 -7.15 22.30 0.29
N ASP A 142 -6.61 22.93 -0.75
CA ASP A 142 -7.35 23.94 -1.51
C ASP A 142 -8.46 23.27 -2.36
N LYS A 143 -9.70 23.53 -1.96
CA LYS A 143 -10.91 23.01 -2.60
C LYS A 143 -11.60 24.04 -3.50
N GLU A 144 -11.19 25.30 -3.45
CA GLU A 144 -11.89 26.37 -4.21
C GLU A 144 -11.85 26.16 -5.72
N PRO A 145 -10.76 25.75 -6.38
CA PRO A 145 -10.76 25.51 -7.82
C PRO A 145 -11.82 24.50 -8.27
N TYR A 146 -12.09 23.47 -7.45
CA TYR A 146 -13.11 22.46 -7.75
C TYR A 146 -14.51 23.04 -7.59
N LYS A 147 -14.76 23.80 -6.53
CA LYS A 147 -16.05 24.47 -6.29
C LYS A 147 -16.36 25.51 -7.36
N GLU A 148 -15.38 26.31 -7.77
CA GLU A 148 -15.54 27.30 -8.84
C GLU A 148 -15.91 26.65 -10.18
N ARG A 149 -15.28 25.53 -10.51
CA ARG A 149 -15.63 24.76 -11.72
C ARG A 149 -17.10 24.32 -11.70
N ILE A 150 -17.58 23.81 -10.58
CA ILE A 150 -18.97 23.38 -10.44
C ILE A 150 -19.91 24.58 -10.45
N ARG A 151 -19.59 25.69 -9.77
CA ARG A 151 -20.40 26.93 -9.82
C ARG A 151 -20.51 27.45 -11.25
N ALA A 152 -19.41 27.48 -12.00
CA ALA A 152 -19.41 27.91 -13.40
C ALA A 152 -20.27 27.00 -14.30
N TYR A 153 -20.21 25.68 -14.07
CA TYR A 153 -21.08 24.73 -14.77
C TYR A 153 -22.56 24.98 -14.46
N LEU A 154 -22.92 25.07 -13.18
CA LEU A 154 -24.29 25.31 -12.75
C LEU A 154 -24.83 26.64 -13.29
N LYS A 155 -24.04 27.71 -13.29
CA LYS A 155 -24.44 28.99 -13.87
C LYS A 155 -24.80 28.86 -15.35
N ARG A 156 -24.00 28.14 -16.15
CA ARG A 156 -24.28 27.88 -17.55
C ARG A 156 -25.53 27.01 -17.75
N ALA A 157 -25.66 25.94 -16.96
CA ALA A 157 -26.81 25.06 -17.07
C ALA A 157 -28.13 25.78 -16.74
N LEU A 158 -28.14 26.62 -15.71
CA LEU A 158 -29.33 27.37 -15.30
C LEU A 158 -29.70 28.49 -16.30
N SER A 159 -28.73 29.11 -17.01
CA SER A 159 -29.05 30.11 -18.04
C SER A 159 -29.79 29.52 -19.21
N VAL A 160 -29.49 28.25 -19.57
CA VAL A 160 -30.24 27.56 -20.65
C VAL A 160 -31.70 27.33 -20.28
N PHE A 161 -32.00 27.02 -19.00
CA PHE A 161 -33.42 26.89 -18.58
C PHE A 161 -34.15 28.20 -18.61
N ALA A 162 -33.51 29.32 -18.25
CA ALA A 162 -34.13 30.64 -18.30
C ALA A 162 -34.45 31.12 -19.75
N GLU A 163 -33.65 30.70 -20.74
CA GLU A 163 -33.89 31.03 -22.16
C GLU A 163 -35.03 30.19 -22.80
N VAL A 164 -35.36 29.04 -22.22
CA VAL A 164 -36.44 28.15 -22.71
C VAL A 164 -37.83 28.60 -22.20
N GLU A 165 -37.86 29.35 -21.09
CA GLU A 165 -39.11 29.87 -20.49
C GLU A 165 -39.49 31.29 -20.99
N ALA A 166 -38.66 31.90 -21.83
CA ALA A 166 -38.87 33.21 -22.43
C ALA A 166 -39.33 33.11 -23.90
#